data_69a61beeedcc614d0ec47fac2d7e289b
#
_entry.id   69a61beeedcc614d0ec47fac2d7e289b
#
_cell.length_a   1.000
_cell.length_b   1.000
_cell.length_c   1.000
_cell.angle_alpha   90.00
_cell.angle_beta   90.00
_cell.angle_gamma   90.00
#
_symmetry.space_group_name_H-M   'P 1'
#
loop_
_entity.id
_entity.type
_entity.pdbx_description
1 polymer ?
#
loop_
_entity_poly.entity_id
_entity_poly.type
_entity_poly.pdbx_seq_one_letter_code
_entity_poly.pdbx_strand_id
1 'polypeptide(L)'
;MKIFLLTIFLLTLFNCASTNKKLLSRSGDIIPDQVKSCTGRGSISSVGSFSGNLTFSFMSQNDSSFCQFQDFLGRKVLLLWLTRDSIDALNLIENKKYSYSNISEIIPVLSVLNPNHLIKFLWGEEFLSNQMSVSRQAKIEIKLAKSDQNSSFVDKAIFVDNSNRQELSIKIDSRVFSQNYLDLKKYWDM
;
A
#
# COMPACT_ATOMS: atom_id res chain seq x y z
N MET A 1 -39.52 -5.87 -40.11
CA MET A 1 -39.31 -4.65 -39.31
C MET A 1 -38.87 -4.91 -37.86
N LYS A 2 -39.36 -5.95 -37.18
CA LYS A 2 -38.93 -6.27 -35.76
C LYS A 2 -37.51 -6.77 -35.62
N ILE A 3 -36.95 -7.50 -36.62
CA ILE A 3 -35.58 -8.05 -36.56
C ILE A 3 -34.53 -6.95 -36.74
N PHE A 4 -34.83 -5.91 -37.51
CA PHE A 4 -33.91 -4.80 -37.76
C PHE A 4 -33.72 -3.89 -36.53
N LEU A 5 -34.74 -3.78 -35.71
CA LEU A 5 -34.66 -3.02 -34.45
C LEU A 5 -33.83 -3.74 -33.36
N LEU A 6 -33.84 -5.08 -33.37
CA LEU A 6 -33.07 -5.90 -32.45
C LEU A 6 -31.56 -5.84 -32.75
N THR A 7 -31.18 -5.78 -33.99
CA THR A 7 -29.77 -5.66 -34.40
C THR A 7 -29.16 -4.30 -34.07
N ILE A 8 -29.96 -3.22 -34.15
CA ILE A 8 -29.47 -1.88 -33.73
C ILE A 8 -29.28 -1.79 -32.22
N PHE A 9 -30.13 -2.44 -31.44
CA PHE A 9 -29.99 -2.46 -29.97
C PHE A 9 -28.75 -3.24 -29.49
N LEU A 10 -28.36 -4.29 -30.23
CA LEU A 10 -27.18 -5.09 -29.91
C LEU A 10 -25.87 -4.34 -30.19
N LEU A 11 -25.84 -3.45 -31.18
CA LEU A 11 -24.65 -2.67 -31.54
C LEU A 11 -24.32 -1.52 -30.56
N THR A 12 -25.27 -1.09 -29.75
CA THR A 12 -25.05 -0.02 -28.76
C THR A 12 -24.40 -0.50 -27.47
N LEU A 13 -24.34 -1.80 -27.22
CA LEU A 13 -23.76 -2.38 -26.00
C LEU A 13 -22.24 -2.53 -26.03
N PHE A 14 -21.58 -2.30 -27.19
CA PHE A 14 -20.12 -2.44 -27.32
C PHE A 14 -19.33 -1.13 -27.16
N ASN A 15 -19.98 0.00 -26.86
CA ASN A 15 -19.27 1.21 -26.51
C ASN A 15 -18.86 1.18 -25.02
N CYS A 16 -18.12 0.15 -24.59
CA CYS A 16 -17.29 0.24 -23.41
C CYS A 16 -16.13 1.16 -23.77
N ALA A 17 -16.24 2.45 -23.44
CA ALA A 17 -15.16 3.39 -23.54
C ALA A 17 -14.01 2.87 -22.66
N SER A 18 -13.07 2.19 -23.28
CA SER A 18 -11.76 1.91 -22.73
C SER A 18 -11.09 3.27 -22.50
N THR A 19 -11.24 3.80 -21.29
CA THR A 19 -10.36 4.86 -20.80
C THR A 19 -8.97 4.27 -20.82
N ASN A 20 -8.19 4.63 -21.84
CA ASN A 20 -6.76 4.37 -21.92
C ASN A 20 -6.09 5.03 -20.69
N LYS A 21 -6.13 4.38 -19.53
CA LYS A 21 -5.14 4.59 -18.50
C LYS A 21 -3.82 4.18 -19.14
N LYS A 22 -3.04 5.17 -19.56
CA LYS A 22 -1.67 4.99 -20.02
C LYS A 22 -0.93 4.34 -18.86
N LEU A 23 -0.93 2.99 -18.85
CA LEU A 23 -0.05 2.21 -18.03
C LEU A 23 1.35 2.62 -18.47
N LEU A 24 2.03 3.39 -17.63
CA LEU A 24 3.47 3.56 -17.73
C LEU A 24 4.06 2.18 -17.45
N SER A 25 4.22 1.41 -18.54
CA SER A 25 4.74 0.07 -18.51
C SER A 25 6.19 0.12 -18.05
N ARG A 26 6.48 -0.72 -17.05
CA ARG A 26 7.71 -1.47 -16.80
C ARG A 26 8.91 -1.14 -17.71
N SER A 27 9.41 0.04 -17.63
CA SER A 27 10.76 0.37 -18.03
C SER A 27 11.46 0.80 -16.74
N GLY A 28 12.53 0.12 -16.36
CA GLY A 28 13.19 0.22 -15.07
C GLY A 28 13.88 1.54 -14.84
N ASP A 29 13.13 2.62 -14.79
CA ASP A 29 13.69 3.94 -14.63
C ASP A 29 12.85 4.78 -13.68
N ILE A 30 13.57 5.40 -12.72
CA ILE A 30 13.29 6.63 -11.99
C ILE A 30 11.85 7.13 -12.16
N ILE A 31 11.11 7.24 -11.05
CA ILE A 31 9.79 7.89 -11.05
C ILE A 31 9.96 9.25 -11.74
N PRO A 32 9.31 9.51 -12.89
CA PRO A 32 9.46 10.79 -13.58
C PRO A 32 9.01 11.94 -12.66
N ASP A 33 9.69 13.07 -12.69
CA ASP A 33 9.35 14.28 -11.92
C ASP A 33 7.88 14.75 -12.11
N GLN A 34 7.24 14.30 -13.16
CA GLN A 34 5.83 14.60 -13.47
C GLN A 34 4.81 13.70 -12.73
N VAL A 35 5.25 12.63 -12.06
CA VAL A 35 4.34 11.76 -11.33
C VAL A 35 3.91 12.44 -10.04
N LYS A 36 2.60 12.57 -9.84
CA LYS A 36 2.00 13.27 -8.70
C LYS A 36 1.33 12.33 -7.72
N SER A 37 0.95 11.13 -8.16
CA SER A 37 0.30 10.16 -7.31
C SER A 37 0.62 8.72 -7.71
N CYS A 38 0.50 7.83 -6.74
CA CYS A 38 0.66 6.40 -6.90
C CYS A 38 -0.53 5.70 -6.25
N THR A 39 -1.12 4.73 -6.93
CA THR A 39 -2.12 3.83 -6.37
C THR A 39 -1.67 2.40 -6.54
N GLY A 40 -2.14 1.51 -5.68
CA GLY A 40 -1.74 0.11 -5.83
C GLY A 40 -2.46 -0.82 -4.88
N ARG A 41 -2.00 -2.07 -4.92
CA ARG A 41 -2.48 -3.15 -4.06
C ARG A 41 -1.30 -3.95 -3.56
N GLY A 42 -1.50 -4.60 -2.41
CA GLY A 42 -0.49 -5.46 -1.83
C GLY A 42 -1.10 -6.41 -0.81
N SER A 43 -0.21 -7.15 -0.17
CA SER A 43 -0.55 -8.10 0.86
C SER A 43 0.40 -7.98 2.05
N ILE A 44 -0.11 -8.30 3.23
CA ILE A 44 0.66 -8.45 4.45
C ILE A 44 0.45 -9.87 4.93
N SER A 45 1.54 -10.55 5.24
CA SER A 45 1.53 -11.84 5.93
C SER A 45 2.33 -11.76 7.20
N SER A 46 1.83 -12.33 8.27
CA SER A 46 2.50 -12.42 9.56
C SER A 46 2.58 -13.87 9.99
N VAL A 47 3.74 -14.29 10.49
CA VAL A 47 4.02 -15.64 11.00
C VAL A 47 4.63 -15.50 12.40
N GLY A 48 4.18 -16.35 13.33
CA GLY A 48 4.62 -16.34 14.73
C GLY A 48 3.44 -16.22 15.70
N SER A 49 3.62 -15.48 16.78
CA SER A 49 2.62 -15.29 17.84
C SER A 49 1.32 -14.66 17.30
N PHE A 50 1.44 -13.79 16.33
CA PHE A 50 0.31 -13.22 15.60
C PHE A 50 0.45 -13.66 14.14
N SER A 51 -0.34 -14.63 13.72
CA SER A 51 -0.35 -15.12 12.34
C SER A 51 -1.62 -14.69 11.62
N GLY A 52 -1.46 -14.31 10.34
CA GLY A 52 -2.59 -13.91 9.52
C GLY A 52 -2.16 -13.30 8.20
N ASN A 53 -3.12 -13.18 7.31
CA ASN A 53 -2.94 -12.56 6.01
C ASN A 53 -3.99 -11.49 5.79
N LEU A 54 -3.57 -10.33 5.32
CA LEU A 54 -4.45 -9.24 4.88
C LEU A 54 -4.04 -8.82 3.48
N THR A 55 -5.00 -8.40 2.69
CA THR A 55 -4.74 -7.65 1.47
C THR A 55 -4.97 -6.16 1.72
N PHE A 56 -4.34 -5.30 0.95
CA PHE A 56 -4.59 -3.88 1.05
C PHE A 56 -4.57 -3.19 -0.31
N SER A 57 -5.30 -2.11 -0.39
CA SER A 57 -5.18 -1.11 -1.46
C SER A 57 -4.66 0.18 -0.87
N PHE A 58 -3.90 0.94 -1.66
CA PHE A 58 -3.37 2.22 -1.23
C PHE A 58 -3.51 3.30 -2.30
N MET A 59 -3.53 4.52 -1.83
CA MET A 59 -3.42 5.74 -2.60
C MET A 59 -2.39 6.63 -1.92
N SER A 60 -1.43 7.12 -2.68
CA SER A 60 -0.34 7.96 -2.16
C SER A 60 -0.16 9.18 -3.05
N GLN A 61 0.08 10.32 -2.44
CA GLN A 61 0.27 11.60 -3.10
C GLN A 61 1.13 12.50 -2.23
N ASN A 62 2.24 13.00 -2.77
CA ASN A 62 3.23 13.76 -2.00
C ASN A 62 3.61 12.99 -0.72
N ASP A 63 3.51 13.66 0.42
CA ASP A 63 3.83 13.12 1.76
C ASP A 63 2.61 12.52 2.47
N SER A 64 1.58 12.12 1.74
CA SER A 64 0.35 11.58 2.32
C SER A 64 -0.09 10.32 1.63
N SER A 65 -0.58 9.35 2.40
CA SER A 65 -1.10 8.09 1.87
C SER A 65 -2.30 7.62 2.67
N PHE A 66 -3.20 6.95 1.97
CA PHE A 66 -4.33 6.25 2.55
C PHE A 66 -4.24 4.77 2.18
N CYS A 67 -4.35 3.89 3.17
CA CYS A 67 -4.37 2.45 2.97
C CYS A 67 -5.64 1.85 3.57
N GLN A 68 -6.25 0.92 2.85
CA GLN A 68 -7.42 0.16 3.28
C GLN A 68 -7.08 -1.32 3.28
N PHE A 69 -7.18 -1.96 4.44
CA PHE A 69 -6.89 -3.37 4.61
C PHE A 69 -8.17 -4.20 4.62
N GLN A 70 -8.08 -5.39 4.06
CA GLN A 70 -9.16 -6.35 3.96
C GLN A 70 -8.69 -7.72 4.42
N ASP A 71 -9.57 -8.45 5.09
CA ASP A 71 -9.36 -9.85 5.43
C ASP A 71 -9.56 -10.78 4.19
N PHE A 72 -9.39 -12.08 4.41
CA PHE A 72 -9.54 -13.09 3.36
C PHE A 72 -10.99 -13.19 2.80
N LEU A 73 -11.98 -12.66 3.51
CA LEU A 73 -13.37 -12.55 3.03
C LEU A 73 -13.64 -11.24 2.28
N GLY A 74 -12.64 -10.37 2.14
CA GLY A 74 -12.77 -9.06 1.50
C GLY A 74 -13.42 -7.99 2.39
N ARG A 75 -13.63 -8.25 3.70
CA ARG A 75 -14.21 -7.28 4.62
C ARG A 75 -13.13 -6.26 4.98
N LYS A 76 -13.48 -4.98 4.97
CA LYS A 76 -12.61 -3.92 5.45
C LYS A 76 -12.41 -4.06 6.95
N VAL A 77 -11.17 -4.16 7.38
CA VAL A 77 -10.82 -4.40 8.80
C VAL A 77 -10.04 -3.24 9.41
N LEU A 78 -9.24 -2.53 8.60
CA LEU A 78 -8.40 -1.44 9.07
C LEU A 78 -8.27 -0.38 7.99
N LEU A 79 -8.36 0.88 8.38
CA LEU A 79 -7.99 2.03 7.56
C LEU A 79 -6.76 2.68 8.19
N LEU A 80 -5.82 3.11 7.35
CA LEU A 80 -4.58 3.73 7.78
C LEU A 80 -4.37 5.02 6.98
N TRP A 81 -4.11 6.12 7.70
CA TRP A 81 -3.69 7.40 7.14
C TRP A 81 -2.25 7.66 7.52
N LEU A 82 -1.44 7.95 6.53
CA LEU A 82 -0.03 8.27 6.68
C LEU A 82 0.18 9.71 6.25
N THR A 83 0.88 10.46 7.07
CA THR A 83 1.55 11.69 6.68
C THR A 83 3.05 11.51 6.88
N ARG A 84 3.85 12.51 6.54
CA ARG A 84 5.29 12.48 6.74
C ARG A 84 5.68 12.13 8.20
N ASP A 85 4.91 12.64 9.16
CA ASP A 85 5.28 12.62 10.59
C ASP A 85 4.25 11.90 11.47
N SER A 86 3.11 11.45 10.90
CA SER A 86 2.07 10.79 11.68
C SER A 86 1.45 9.59 10.98
N ILE A 87 0.90 8.71 11.80
CA ILE A 87 0.06 7.58 11.38
C ILE A 87 -1.21 7.64 12.22
N ASP A 88 -2.34 7.63 11.57
CA ASP A 88 -3.64 7.45 12.19
C ASP A 88 -4.30 6.20 11.62
N ALA A 89 -4.91 5.41 12.49
CA ALA A 89 -5.58 4.19 12.08
C ALA A 89 -6.98 4.08 12.69
N LEU A 90 -7.88 3.47 11.93
CA LEU A 90 -9.22 3.09 12.39
C LEU A 90 -9.39 1.58 12.21
N ASN A 91 -9.44 0.87 13.34
CA ASN A 91 -9.85 -0.52 13.38
C ASN A 91 -11.38 -0.57 13.22
N LEU A 92 -11.85 -1.08 12.06
CA LEU A 92 -13.27 -1.12 11.74
C LEU A 92 -14.02 -2.26 12.46
N ILE A 93 -13.30 -3.27 12.96
CA ILE A 93 -13.90 -4.38 13.71
C ILE A 93 -14.28 -3.91 15.11
N GLU A 94 -13.36 -3.19 15.76
CA GLU A 94 -13.53 -2.71 17.14
C GLU A 94 -14.08 -1.27 17.19
N ASN A 95 -14.19 -0.60 16.05
CA ASN A 95 -14.53 0.82 15.94
C ASN A 95 -13.61 1.70 16.82
N LYS A 96 -12.31 1.39 16.83
CA LYS A 96 -11.30 2.04 17.68
C LYS A 96 -10.30 2.81 16.83
N LYS A 97 -10.04 4.07 17.20
CA LYS A 97 -9.02 4.91 16.58
C LYS A 97 -7.69 4.76 17.32
N TYR A 98 -6.60 4.78 16.55
CA TYR A 98 -5.23 4.74 17.04
C TYR A 98 -4.44 5.86 16.39
N SER A 99 -3.57 6.50 17.15
CA SER A 99 -2.59 7.48 16.68
C SER A 99 -1.19 6.88 16.66
N TYR A 100 -0.23 7.62 16.14
CA TYR A 100 1.17 7.15 16.03
C TYR A 100 1.75 6.65 17.37
N SER A 101 1.35 7.24 18.50
CA SER A 101 1.85 6.86 19.81
C SER A 101 1.44 5.46 20.27
N ASN A 102 0.30 4.96 19.78
CA ASN A 102 -0.27 3.67 20.21
C ASN A 102 -0.58 2.70 19.08
N ILE A 103 -0.20 3.04 17.83
CA ILE A 103 -0.41 2.18 16.66
C ILE A 103 0.33 0.84 16.78
N SER A 104 1.42 0.81 17.54
CA SER A 104 2.19 -0.41 17.80
C SER A 104 1.40 -1.49 18.54
N GLU A 105 0.27 -1.14 19.17
CA GLU A 105 -0.66 -2.11 19.78
C GLU A 105 -1.30 -3.02 18.74
N ILE A 106 -1.55 -2.48 17.51
CA ILE A 106 -2.17 -3.23 16.41
C ILE A 106 -1.14 -3.73 15.38
N ILE A 107 -0.12 -2.92 15.11
CA ILE A 107 0.92 -3.22 14.12
C ILE A 107 2.28 -2.95 14.75
N PRO A 108 2.85 -3.93 15.50
CA PRO A 108 4.09 -3.73 16.26
C PRO A 108 5.28 -3.22 15.43
N VAL A 109 5.36 -3.60 14.15
CA VAL A 109 6.44 -3.17 13.25
C VAL A 109 6.43 -1.66 13.01
N LEU A 110 5.29 -0.99 13.18
CA LEU A 110 5.20 0.47 13.02
C LEU A 110 5.87 1.23 14.17
N SER A 111 6.22 0.57 15.27
CA SER A 111 7.02 1.19 16.34
C SER A 111 8.46 1.48 15.93
N VAL A 112 8.97 0.77 14.91
CA VAL A 112 10.36 0.91 14.41
C VAL A 112 10.42 1.60 13.05
N LEU A 113 9.29 1.79 12.38
CA LEU A 113 9.21 2.46 11.09
C LEU A 113 8.72 3.89 11.26
N ASN A 114 9.47 4.81 10.69
CA ASN A 114 8.98 6.17 10.50
C ASN A 114 7.86 6.16 9.44
N PRO A 115 6.78 6.94 9.60
CA PRO A 115 5.71 7.06 8.60
C PRO A 115 6.21 7.33 7.18
N ASN A 116 7.22 8.19 7.04
CA ASN A 116 7.84 8.51 5.76
C ASN A 116 8.49 7.28 5.09
N HIS A 117 9.02 6.33 5.85
CA HIS A 117 9.56 5.08 5.28
C HIS A 117 8.48 4.23 4.63
N LEU A 118 7.28 4.20 5.23
CA LEU A 118 6.13 3.52 4.63
C LEU A 118 5.68 4.19 3.35
N ILE A 119 5.62 5.53 3.34
CA ILE A 119 5.27 6.29 2.12
C ILE A 119 6.28 5.99 1.01
N LYS A 120 7.58 6.05 1.28
CA LYS A 120 8.63 5.69 0.33
C LYS A 120 8.46 4.26 -0.20
N PHE A 121 8.18 3.31 0.68
CA PHE A 121 7.92 1.93 0.28
C PHE A 121 6.70 1.81 -0.66
N LEU A 122 5.60 2.52 -0.37
CA LEU A 122 4.44 2.54 -1.27
C LEU A 122 4.80 3.08 -2.66
N TRP A 123 5.72 4.05 -2.73
CA TRP A 123 6.25 4.57 -4.00
C TRP A 123 7.28 3.65 -4.66
N GLY A 124 7.78 2.64 -3.96
CA GLY A 124 8.79 1.70 -4.45
C GLY A 124 10.23 2.17 -4.24
N GLU A 125 10.41 3.20 -3.42
CA GLU A 125 11.71 3.75 -3.08
C GLU A 125 12.39 2.92 -1.98
N GLU A 126 13.71 2.87 -2.00
CA GLU A 126 14.48 2.36 -0.87
C GLU A 126 14.43 3.36 0.28
N PHE A 127 14.14 2.86 1.48
CA PHE A 127 14.05 3.70 2.68
C PHE A 127 15.07 3.31 3.77
N LEU A 128 15.80 2.21 3.59
CA LEU A 128 16.87 1.82 4.49
C LEU A 128 18.14 2.59 4.09
N SER A 129 18.52 3.57 4.90
CA SER A 129 19.90 4.08 4.91
C SER A 129 20.75 3.21 5.83
N ASN A 130 22.07 3.16 5.60
CA ASN A 130 23.04 2.48 6.46
C ASN A 130 23.01 2.95 7.94
N GLN A 131 22.20 3.94 8.26
CA GLN A 131 22.00 4.51 9.59
C GLN A 131 20.75 3.98 10.32
N MET A 132 19.89 3.17 9.69
CA MET A 132 18.88 2.41 10.41
C MET A 132 19.52 1.20 11.10
N SER A 133 20.54 1.48 11.91
CA SER A 133 20.97 0.56 12.93
C SER A 133 19.78 0.35 13.85
N VAL A 134 19.18 -0.84 13.75
CA VAL A 134 18.53 -1.56 14.84
C VAL A 134 18.41 -0.68 16.06
N SER A 135 17.21 -0.19 16.37
CA SER A 135 16.95 0.35 17.71
C SER A 135 17.54 -0.65 18.68
N ARG A 136 18.50 -0.24 19.49
CA ARG A 136 19.23 -1.14 20.42
C ARG A 136 18.30 -1.92 21.36
N GLN A 137 17.01 -1.59 21.39
CA GLN A 137 15.98 -2.22 22.21
C GLN A 137 15.14 -3.27 21.48
N ALA A 138 14.97 -3.16 20.15
CA ALA A 138 14.24 -4.17 19.37
C ALA A 138 15.20 -4.81 18.36
N LYS A 139 15.45 -6.12 18.49
CA LYS A 139 16.26 -6.92 17.54
C LYS A 139 15.46 -7.21 16.26
N ILE A 140 14.89 -6.17 15.64
CA ILE A 140 14.13 -6.30 14.40
C ILE A 140 15.08 -6.11 13.23
N GLU A 141 15.20 -7.14 12.41
CA GLU A 141 15.93 -7.11 11.15
C GLU A 141 14.95 -6.73 10.03
N ILE A 142 15.36 -5.80 9.16
CA ILE A 142 14.55 -5.36 8.03
C ILE A 142 15.28 -5.73 6.74
N LYS A 143 14.59 -6.45 5.85
CA LYS A 143 15.10 -6.84 4.53
C LYS A 143 14.18 -6.27 3.45
N LEU A 144 14.75 -5.55 2.50
CA LEU A 144 14.06 -5.08 1.31
C LEU A 144 14.39 -5.98 0.14
N ALA A 145 13.41 -6.25 -0.71
CA ALA A 145 13.59 -7.04 -1.92
C ALA A 145 12.81 -6.45 -3.10
N LYS A 146 13.28 -6.78 -4.29
CA LYS A 146 12.65 -6.48 -5.58
C LYS A 146 12.17 -7.80 -6.16
N SER A 147 10.93 -7.86 -6.65
CA SER A 147 10.39 -9.10 -7.27
C SER A 147 11.08 -9.43 -8.59
N ASP A 148 11.61 -8.42 -9.27
CA ASP A 148 12.40 -8.55 -10.48
C ASP A 148 13.75 -7.88 -10.27
N GLN A 149 14.84 -8.58 -10.57
CA GLN A 149 16.21 -8.05 -10.46
C GLN A 149 16.44 -6.82 -11.37
N ASN A 150 15.68 -6.72 -12.45
CA ASN A 150 15.72 -5.58 -13.37
C ASN A 150 14.80 -4.42 -12.95
N SER A 151 14.01 -4.58 -11.87
CA SER A 151 13.16 -3.51 -11.35
C SER A 151 13.97 -2.53 -10.53
N SER A 152 13.73 -1.23 -10.73
CA SER A 152 14.26 -0.18 -9.85
C SER A 152 13.45 -0.08 -8.54
N PHE A 153 12.24 -0.65 -8.50
CA PHE A 153 11.32 -0.50 -7.38
C PHE A 153 11.46 -1.60 -6.34
N VAL A 154 11.50 -1.20 -5.07
CA VAL A 154 11.33 -2.11 -3.93
C VAL A 154 9.85 -2.46 -3.81
N ASP A 155 9.52 -3.73 -3.81
CA ASP A 155 8.14 -4.22 -3.72
C ASP A 155 7.90 -5.20 -2.57
N LYS A 156 8.93 -5.59 -1.84
CA LYS A 156 8.82 -6.44 -0.67
C LYS A 156 9.67 -5.93 0.48
N ALA A 157 9.07 -5.88 1.67
CA ALA A 157 9.75 -5.61 2.93
C ALA A 157 9.46 -6.76 3.91
N ILE A 158 10.49 -7.29 4.53
CA ILE A 158 10.40 -8.35 5.53
C ILE A 158 10.99 -7.82 6.83
N PHE A 159 10.24 -7.96 7.90
CA PHE A 159 10.60 -7.57 9.26
C PHE A 159 10.68 -8.83 10.11
N VAL A 160 11.85 -9.10 10.68
CA VAL A 160 12.08 -10.28 11.51
C VAL A 160 12.39 -9.83 12.93
N ASP A 161 11.50 -10.13 13.85
CA ASP A 161 11.72 -9.97 15.29
C ASP A 161 12.23 -11.28 15.86
N ASN A 162 13.55 -11.39 16.00
CA ASN A 162 14.20 -12.57 16.54
C ASN A 162 13.89 -12.81 18.02
N SER A 163 13.49 -11.76 18.77
CA SER A 163 13.16 -11.87 20.19
C SER A 163 11.82 -12.55 20.41
N ASN A 164 10.83 -12.22 19.57
CA ASN A 164 9.47 -12.74 19.67
C ASN A 164 9.18 -13.85 18.66
N ARG A 165 10.18 -14.26 17.85
CA ARG A 165 10.02 -15.23 16.77
C ARG A 165 8.87 -14.86 15.83
N GLN A 166 8.80 -13.57 15.49
CA GLN A 166 7.76 -13.02 14.64
C GLN A 166 8.36 -12.55 13.33
N GLU A 167 7.72 -12.89 12.22
CA GLU A 167 8.02 -12.34 10.91
C GLU A 167 6.79 -11.64 10.34
N LEU A 168 6.98 -10.44 9.81
CA LEU A 168 6.00 -9.71 9.04
C LEU A 168 6.56 -9.46 7.64
N SER A 169 5.82 -9.87 6.61
CA SER A 169 6.16 -9.61 5.22
C SER A 169 5.10 -8.72 4.59
N ILE A 170 5.52 -7.61 4.00
CA ILE A 170 4.66 -6.69 3.24
C ILE A 170 5.10 -6.80 1.77
N LYS A 171 4.16 -7.06 0.87
CA LYS A 171 4.42 -7.16 -0.57
C LYS A 171 3.48 -6.25 -1.34
N ILE A 172 4.00 -5.49 -2.28
CA ILE A 172 3.23 -4.73 -3.24
C ILE A 172 3.06 -5.58 -4.51
N ASP A 173 1.83 -5.85 -4.88
CA ASP A 173 1.49 -6.66 -6.05
C ASP A 173 1.34 -5.82 -7.31
N SER A 174 0.92 -4.56 -7.14
CA SER A 174 0.79 -3.62 -8.26
C SER A 174 0.92 -2.18 -7.83
N ARG A 175 1.49 -1.34 -8.73
CA ARG A 175 1.53 0.12 -8.64
C ARG A 175 1.08 0.72 -9.95
N VAL A 176 0.33 1.81 -9.86
CA VAL A 176 -0.09 2.64 -10.98
C VAL A 176 0.28 4.08 -10.67
N PHE A 177 1.20 4.62 -11.42
CA PHE A 177 1.63 6.02 -11.30
C PHE A 177 0.76 6.92 -12.17
N SER A 178 0.48 8.13 -11.68
CA SER A 178 -0.37 9.10 -12.38
C SER A 178 0.21 10.51 -12.29
N GLN A 179 0.01 11.28 -13.36
CA GLN A 179 0.33 12.72 -13.39
C GLN A 179 -0.79 13.57 -12.76
N ASN A 180 -1.90 12.97 -12.38
CA ASN A 180 -3.02 13.65 -11.76
C ASN A 180 -2.94 13.52 -10.23
N TYR A 181 -3.39 14.57 -9.54
CA TYR A 181 -3.59 14.52 -8.11
C TYR A 181 -4.82 13.66 -7.76
N LEU A 182 -4.76 13.04 -6.59
CA LEU A 182 -5.87 12.30 -5.99
C LEU A 182 -6.59 13.20 -4.99
N ASP A 183 -7.89 13.03 -4.85
CA ASP A 183 -8.64 13.64 -3.78
C ASP A 183 -8.58 12.75 -2.52
N LEU A 184 -7.43 12.78 -1.84
CA LEU A 184 -7.24 12.01 -0.60
C LEU A 184 -8.07 12.58 0.55
N LYS A 185 -8.41 13.89 0.52
CA LYS A 185 -9.09 14.57 1.61
C LYS A 185 -10.42 13.92 1.97
N LYS A 186 -11.16 13.45 0.98
CA LYS A 186 -12.46 12.76 1.20
C LYS A 186 -12.35 11.46 2.04
N TYR A 187 -11.15 10.93 2.22
CA TYR A 187 -10.91 9.73 3.04
C TYR A 187 -10.45 10.07 4.47
N TRP A 188 -10.14 11.35 4.75
CA TRP A 188 -9.73 11.84 6.08
C TRP A 188 -10.92 12.23 6.95
N ASP A 189 -12.05 12.58 6.34
CA ASP A 189 -13.23 13.14 7.01
C ASP A 189 -14.26 12.04 7.38
N MET A 190 -13.84 10.75 7.44
CA MET A 190 -14.69 9.62 7.84
C MET A 190 -14.68 9.34 9.34
#